data_ca0cab7616700f08a995a38f66b79512
#
_entry.id   ca0cab7616700f08a995a38f66b79512
#
_cell.length_a   1.000
_cell.length_b   1.000
_cell.length_c   1.000
_cell.angle_alpha   90.00
_cell.angle_beta   90.00
_cell.angle_gamma   90.00
#
_symmetry.space_group_name_H-M   'P 1'
#
loop_
_entity.id
_entity.type
_entity.pdbx_description
1 polymer ?
#
loop_
_entity_poly.entity_id
_entity_poly.type
_entity_poly.pdbx_seq_one_letter_code
_entity_poly.pdbx_strand_id
1 'polypeptide(L)'
;QKHIYVVGNVDESIVHVFENCLSFEKNNSIFESVYSFEKNRKDLLEIIEKQDVTQAKLNMGYRISVNYNHQNHYAFVVFNAIFGGMSQSKLFKVVREKNSLCYYISSSYDAFNGVMVITAGIEGKDYHQTVQLIKEQLKEMQDGCFDQDDIDTAKLMIKNSMKKTSDEPLSQVAVQYN
;
A
#
# COMPACT_ATOMS: atom_id res chain seq x y z
N GLN A 1 -1.07 -20.81 13.23
CA GLN A 1 -0.44 -20.00 14.27
C GLN A 1 -1.48 -19.04 14.84
N LYS A 2 -1.49 -18.84 16.16
CA LYS A 2 -2.43 -17.94 16.84
C LYS A 2 -1.63 -16.95 17.67
N HIS A 3 -1.93 -15.66 17.53
CA HIS A 3 -1.34 -14.59 18.32
C HIS A 3 -2.47 -13.81 18.99
N ILE A 4 -2.28 -13.44 20.25
CA ILE A 4 -3.24 -12.64 21.00
C ILE A 4 -2.57 -11.32 21.32
N TYR A 5 -3.20 -10.24 20.90
CA TYR A 5 -2.78 -8.88 21.19
C TYR A 5 -3.83 -8.18 22.04
N VAL A 6 -3.39 -7.56 23.10
CA VAL A 6 -4.26 -6.79 24.01
C VAL A 6 -3.76 -5.37 24.06
N VAL A 7 -4.63 -4.42 23.77
CA VAL A 7 -4.32 -2.99 23.84
C VAL A 7 -5.37 -2.29 24.70
N GLY A 8 -4.93 -1.61 25.75
CA GLY A 8 -5.82 -0.88 26.65
C GLY A 8 -5.15 -0.62 28.00
N ASN A 9 -5.93 -0.12 28.94
CA ASN A 9 -5.47 0.04 30.32
C ASN A 9 -5.57 -1.30 31.06
N VAL A 10 -4.63 -2.19 30.79
CA VAL A 10 -4.54 -3.54 31.36
C VAL A 10 -3.16 -3.72 32.00
N ASP A 11 -3.10 -4.51 33.07
CA ASP A 11 -1.87 -4.92 33.72
C ASP A 11 -1.47 -6.36 33.31
N GLU A 12 -0.33 -6.83 33.80
CA GLU A 12 0.20 -8.16 33.47
C GLU A 12 -0.72 -9.32 33.92
N SER A 13 -1.68 -9.09 34.81
CA SER A 13 -2.61 -10.13 35.26
C SER A 13 -3.50 -10.65 34.13
N ILE A 14 -3.69 -9.86 33.06
CA ILE A 14 -4.45 -10.27 31.89
C ILE A 14 -3.85 -11.51 31.21
N VAL A 15 -2.52 -11.69 31.27
CA VAL A 15 -1.82 -12.86 30.73
C VAL A 15 -2.32 -14.13 31.39
N HIS A 16 -2.43 -14.13 32.73
CA HIS A 16 -2.96 -15.27 33.50
C HIS A 16 -4.42 -15.60 33.18
N VAL A 17 -5.21 -14.58 32.89
CA VAL A 17 -6.60 -14.80 32.45
C VAL A 17 -6.62 -15.55 31.12
N PHE A 18 -5.79 -15.15 30.15
CA PHE A 18 -5.70 -15.84 28.87
C PHE A 18 -5.11 -17.26 29.01
N GLU A 19 -4.07 -17.45 29.80
CA GLU A 19 -3.47 -18.76 30.06
C GLU A 19 -4.47 -19.74 30.69
N ASN A 20 -5.34 -19.26 31.57
CA ASN A 20 -6.36 -20.09 32.22
C ASN A 20 -7.59 -20.37 31.33
N CYS A 21 -7.95 -19.41 30.45
CA CYS A 21 -9.14 -19.54 29.62
C CYS A 21 -8.87 -20.17 28.26
N LEU A 22 -7.62 -20.13 27.77
CA LEU A 22 -7.24 -20.56 26.44
C LEU A 22 -6.16 -21.64 26.52
N SER A 23 -6.58 -22.91 26.47
CA SER A 23 -5.62 -24.03 26.34
C SER A 23 -5.21 -24.19 24.88
N PHE A 24 -4.01 -23.74 24.54
CA PHE A 24 -3.40 -24.01 23.23
C PHE A 24 -2.20 -24.93 23.38
N GLU A 25 -2.09 -25.92 22.48
CA GLU A 25 -0.83 -26.66 22.35
C GLU A 25 0.25 -25.69 21.84
N LYS A 26 1.35 -25.60 22.57
CA LYS A 26 2.50 -24.80 22.13
C LYS A 26 3.14 -25.48 20.92
N ASN A 27 2.99 -24.87 19.76
CA ASN A 27 3.71 -25.29 18.57
C ASN A 27 4.95 -24.41 18.43
N ASN A 28 6.13 -25.02 18.61
CA ASN A 28 7.42 -24.36 18.48
C ASN A 28 7.96 -24.36 17.03
N SER A 29 7.15 -24.70 16.03
CA SER A 29 7.58 -24.64 14.64
C SER A 29 7.74 -23.17 14.20
N ILE A 30 8.96 -22.79 13.91
CA ILE A 30 9.28 -21.52 13.26
C ILE A 30 8.93 -21.69 11.78
N PHE A 31 7.90 -20.99 11.33
CA PHE A 31 7.62 -20.87 9.90
C PHE A 31 8.54 -19.79 9.34
N GLU A 32 9.58 -20.18 8.64
CA GLU A 32 10.31 -19.22 7.79
C GLU A 32 9.41 -18.84 6.63
N SER A 33 9.05 -17.56 6.55
CA SER A 33 8.39 -17.03 5.38
C SER A 33 9.40 -16.98 4.23
N VAL A 34 9.28 -17.92 3.31
CA VAL A 34 10.09 -17.91 2.09
C VAL A 34 9.47 -16.94 1.11
N TYR A 35 10.06 -15.75 0.99
CA TYR A 35 9.70 -14.79 -0.06
C TYR A 35 10.34 -15.23 -1.38
N SER A 36 9.59 -15.91 -2.22
CA SER A 36 10.01 -16.19 -3.58
C SER A 36 9.44 -15.14 -4.52
N PHE A 37 10.31 -14.28 -5.03
CA PHE A 37 9.93 -13.40 -6.13
C PHE A 37 10.08 -14.15 -7.45
N GLU A 38 8.98 -14.43 -8.13
CA GLU A 38 9.06 -14.79 -9.54
C GLU A 38 9.65 -13.62 -10.32
N LYS A 39 10.87 -13.80 -10.80
CA LYS A 39 11.54 -12.81 -11.63
C LYS A 39 10.80 -12.67 -12.96
N ASN A 40 10.33 -11.44 -13.21
CA ASN A 40 9.98 -10.90 -14.52
C ASN A 40 9.03 -11.74 -15.38
N ARG A 41 7.74 -11.52 -15.21
CA ARG A 41 6.79 -11.81 -16.28
C ARG A 41 7.09 -10.85 -17.43
N LYS A 42 7.42 -11.37 -18.62
CA LYS A 42 7.75 -10.56 -19.80
C LYS A 42 6.50 -9.94 -20.45
N ASP A 43 5.34 -10.54 -20.21
CA ASP A 43 4.11 -10.18 -20.90
C ASP A 43 3.17 -9.40 -19.95
N LEU A 44 2.60 -8.32 -20.49
CA LEU A 44 1.50 -7.61 -19.85
C LEU A 44 0.26 -8.53 -19.85
N LEU A 45 -0.32 -8.75 -18.67
CA LEU A 45 -1.61 -9.41 -18.55
C LEU A 45 -2.69 -8.33 -18.43
N GLU A 46 -3.63 -8.33 -19.34
CA GLU A 46 -4.81 -7.48 -19.30
C GLU A 46 -6.06 -8.35 -19.21
N ILE A 47 -6.89 -8.12 -18.21
CA ILE A 47 -8.15 -8.82 -18.00
C ILE A 47 -9.26 -7.78 -17.90
N ILE A 48 -10.28 -7.91 -18.73
CA ILE A 48 -11.45 -7.03 -18.73
C ILE A 48 -12.68 -7.87 -18.42
N GLU A 49 -13.30 -7.57 -17.29
CA GLU A 49 -14.59 -8.11 -16.89
C GLU A 49 -15.69 -7.08 -17.14
N LYS A 50 -16.71 -7.47 -17.90
CA LYS A 50 -17.87 -6.61 -18.14
C LYS A 50 -18.95 -6.90 -17.11
N GLN A 51 -19.33 -5.86 -16.36
CA GLN A 51 -20.38 -5.93 -15.36
C GLN A 51 -21.34 -4.75 -15.57
N ASP A 52 -22.59 -4.93 -15.18
CA ASP A 52 -23.58 -3.84 -15.16
C ASP A 52 -23.39 -2.96 -13.93
N VAL A 53 -22.44 -2.04 -14.03
CA VAL A 53 -22.06 -1.12 -12.94
C VAL A 53 -21.93 0.31 -13.47
N THR A 54 -22.26 1.26 -12.62
CA THR A 54 -22.16 2.69 -12.96
C THR A 54 -20.71 3.20 -12.98
N GLN A 55 -19.81 2.48 -12.34
CA GLN A 55 -18.40 2.87 -12.20
C GLN A 55 -17.48 1.68 -12.46
N ALA A 56 -16.57 1.83 -13.39
CA ALA A 56 -15.53 0.84 -13.64
C ALA A 56 -14.40 0.96 -12.61
N LYS A 57 -13.85 -0.18 -12.20
CA LYS A 57 -12.68 -0.25 -11.31
C LYS A 57 -11.46 -0.63 -12.12
N LEU A 58 -10.48 0.28 -12.19
CA LEU A 58 -9.18 0.04 -12.80
C LEU A 58 -8.18 -0.38 -11.71
N ASN A 59 -7.51 -1.50 -11.92
CA ASN A 59 -6.38 -1.94 -11.11
C ASN A 59 -5.16 -2.19 -12.00
N MET A 60 -4.02 -1.58 -11.67
CA MET A 60 -2.75 -1.78 -12.38
C MET A 60 -1.70 -2.26 -11.38
N GLY A 61 -1.18 -3.47 -11.59
CA GLY A 61 -0.16 -4.08 -10.73
C GLY A 61 1.24 -3.98 -11.35
N TYR A 62 2.22 -3.58 -10.56
CA TYR A 62 3.63 -3.54 -10.93
C TYR A 62 4.45 -4.40 -9.96
N ARG A 63 5.25 -5.32 -10.49
CA ARG A 63 6.28 -5.98 -9.69
C ARG A 63 7.45 -5.03 -9.52
N ILE A 64 7.94 -4.95 -8.29
CA ILE A 64 9.06 -4.08 -7.93
C ILE A 64 10.14 -4.91 -7.24
N SER A 65 11.40 -4.55 -7.47
CA SER A 65 12.55 -5.26 -6.87
C SER A 65 12.80 -4.85 -5.41
N VAL A 66 12.04 -3.88 -4.91
CA VAL A 66 12.16 -3.36 -3.55
C VAL A 66 11.20 -4.14 -2.67
N ASN A 67 11.70 -4.78 -1.63
CA ASN A 67 10.92 -5.45 -0.60
C ASN A 67 11.23 -4.84 0.77
N TYR A 68 10.63 -5.37 1.81
CA TYR A 68 10.78 -4.89 3.18
C TYR A 68 12.25 -4.84 3.65
N ASN A 69 13.07 -5.83 3.25
CA ASN A 69 14.48 -5.92 3.63
C ASN A 69 15.43 -5.19 2.68
N HIS A 70 14.91 -4.59 1.61
CA HIS A 70 15.73 -3.91 0.64
C HIS A 70 16.23 -2.55 1.17
N GLN A 71 17.50 -2.22 0.92
CA GLN A 71 18.10 -0.96 1.38
C GLN A 71 17.31 0.31 0.97
N ASN A 72 16.61 0.26 -0.16
CA ASN A 72 15.80 1.37 -0.69
C ASN A 72 14.32 1.29 -0.25
N HIS A 73 13.97 0.44 0.72
CA HIS A 73 12.58 0.30 1.17
C HIS A 73 11.94 1.65 1.53
N TYR A 74 12.58 2.41 2.41
CA TYR A 74 12.05 3.71 2.83
C TYR A 74 12.04 4.76 1.71
N ALA A 75 13.00 4.71 0.79
CA ALA A 75 12.97 5.57 -0.39
C ALA A 75 11.76 5.24 -1.27
N PHE A 76 11.41 3.95 -1.40
CA PHE A 76 10.22 3.55 -2.15
C PHE A 76 8.91 3.91 -1.45
N VAL A 77 8.87 3.91 -0.12
CA VAL A 77 7.72 4.43 0.65
C VAL A 77 7.49 5.91 0.35
N VAL A 78 8.55 6.73 0.33
CA VAL A 78 8.45 8.15 -0.04
C VAL A 78 8.05 8.31 -1.51
N PHE A 79 8.66 7.54 -2.42
CA PHE A 79 8.28 7.49 -3.84
C PHE A 79 6.78 7.23 -4.01
N ASN A 80 6.26 6.17 -3.37
CA ASN A 80 4.84 5.84 -3.45
C ASN A 80 3.96 6.95 -2.91
N ALA A 81 4.37 7.61 -1.83
CA ALA A 81 3.65 8.74 -1.26
C ALA A 81 3.52 9.91 -2.25
N ILE A 82 4.61 10.30 -2.92
CA ILE A 82 4.61 11.35 -3.94
C ILE A 82 3.80 10.91 -5.16
N PHE A 83 3.93 9.66 -5.58
CA PHE A 83 3.30 9.15 -6.79
C PHE A 83 1.79 9.06 -6.67
N GLY A 84 1.27 8.31 -5.70
CA GLY A 84 -0.18 8.06 -5.60
C GLY A 84 -0.67 7.67 -4.20
N GLY A 85 0.22 7.56 -3.21
CA GLY A 85 -0.13 7.09 -1.87
C GLY A 85 -0.83 8.12 -0.99
N MET A 86 -0.93 9.38 -1.41
CA MET A 86 -1.47 10.47 -0.62
C MET A 86 -2.38 11.40 -1.42
N SER A 87 -3.18 12.19 -0.71
CA SER A 87 -4.17 13.10 -1.29
C SER A 87 -3.58 14.27 -2.11
N GLN A 88 -2.28 14.54 -1.99
CA GLN A 88 -1.59 15.55 -2.80
C GLN A 88 -0.60 14.94 -3.79
N SER A 89 -0.73 13.65 -4.05
CA SER A 89 0.12 12.90 -4.97
C SER A 89 -0.03 13.35 -6.42
N LYS A 90 0.97 13.02 -7.25
CA LYS A 90 0.95 13.31 -8.69
C LYS A 90 -0.26 12.69 -9.38
N LEU A 91 -0.59 11.44 -9.09
CA LEU A 91 -1.79 10.80 -9.64
C LEU A 91 -3.06 11.56 -9.29
N PHE A 92 -3.19 11.98 -8.03
CA PHE A 92 -4.36 12.73 -7.59
C PHE A 92 -4.46 14.09 -8.32
N LYS A 93 -3.37 14.87 -8.32
CA LYS A 93 -3.32 16.19 -8.97
C LYS A 93 -3.59 16.11 -10.48
N VAL A 94 -2.96 15.14 -11.17
CA VAL A 94 -3.02 15.08 -12.64
C VAL A 94 -4.25 14.34 -13.13
N VAL A 95 -4.54 13.14 -12.63
CA VAL A 95 -5.60 12.30 -13.18
C VAL A 95 -6.97 12.73 -12.66
N ARG A 96 -7.07 13.04 -11.36
CA ARG A 96 -8.35 13.39 -10.73
C ARG A 96 -8.65 14.88 -10.84
N GLU A 97 -7.77 15.77 -10.36
CA GLU A 97 -8.09 17.20 -10.28
C GLU A 97 -7.98 17.88 -11.65
N LYS A 98 -6.86 17.73 -12.34
CA LYS A 98 -6.62 18.42 -13.60
C LYS A 98 -7.46 17.88 -14.76
N ASN A 99 -7.61 16.55 -14.87
CA ASN A 99 -8.28 15.90 -15.99
C ASN A 99 -9.65 15.33 -15.66
N SER A 100 -10.07 15.29 -14.38
CA SER A 100 -11.38 14.79 -13.94
C SER A 100 -11.76 13.39 -14.44
N LEU A 101 -10.76 12.50 -14.63
CA LEU A 101 -10.94 11.17 -15.22
C LEU A 101 -11.33 10.09 -14.21
N CYS A 102 -11.28 10.38 -12.92
CA CYS A 102 -11.58 9.40 -11.90
C CYS A 102 -12.22 10.02 -10.66
N TYR A 103 -13.03 9.26 -9.97
CA TYR A 103 -13.62 9.64 -8.68
C TYR A 103 -12.61 9.50 -7.54
N TYR A 104 -11.81 8.44 -7.61
CA TYR A 104 -10.67 8.23 -6.72
C TYR A 104 -9.52 7.62 -7.52
N ILE A 105 -8.32 7.87 -7.07
CA ILE A 105 -7.11 7.23 -7.55
C ILE A 105 -6.10 7.17 -6.41
N SER A 106 -5.43 6.04 -6.28
CA SER A 106 -4.36 5.86 -5.30
C SER A 106 -3.37 4.81 -5.76
N SER A 107 -2.17 4.85 -5.21
CA SER A 107 -1.21 3.74 -5.29
C SER A 107 -0.91 3.20 -3.89
N SER A 108 -0.76 1.89 -3.79
CA SER A 108 -0.34 1.19 -2.58
C SER A 108 0.89 0.35 -2.86
N TYR A 109 1.73 0.20 -1.85
CA TYR A 109 2.95 -0.58 -1.90
C TYR A 109 2.88 -1.72 -0.89
N ASP A 110 2.89 -2.94 -1.39
CA ASP A 110 3.04 -4.15 -0.59
C ASP A 110 4.52 -4.54 -0.56
N ALA A 111 5.18 -4.20 0.54
CA ALA A 111 6.60 -4.44 0.74
C ALA A 111 6.94 -5.93 0.89
N PHE A 112 5.99 -6.75 1.37
CA PHE A 112 6.21 -8.19 1.55
C PHE A 112 6.22 -8.90 0.22
N ASN A 113 5.27 -8.59 -0.65
CA ASN A 113 5.15 -9.22 -1.96
C ASN A 113 5.94 -8.49 -3.07
N GLY A 114 6.53 -7.33 -2.78
CA GLY A 114 7.24 -6.53 -3.77
C GLY A 114 6.32 -6.09 -4.91
N VAL A 115 5.14 -5.61 -4.57
CA VAL A 115 4.12 -5.21 -5.54
C VAL A 115 3.64 -3.79 -5.25
N MET A 116 3.55 -2.98 -6.29
CA MET A 116 2.83 -1.72 -6.25
C MET A 116 1.53 -1.87 -7.03
N VAL A 117 0.41 -1.49 -6.43
CA VAL A 117 -0.91 -1.53 -7.06
C VAL A 117 -1.47 -0.11 -7.15
N ILE A 118 -1.91 0.26 -8.34
CA ILE A 118 -2.65 1.50 -8.57
C ILE A 118 -4.12 1.15 -8.75
N THR A 119 -4.99 1.82 -8.01
CA THR A 119 -6.44 1.63 -8.09
C THR A 119 -7.12 2.93 -8.44
N ALA A 120 -8.09 2.89 -9.35
CA ALA A 120 -8.89 4.06 -9.70
C ALA A 120 -10.34 3.68 -10.00
N GLY A 121 -11.27 4.57 -9.61
CA GLY A 121 -12.67 4.48 -10.02
C GLY A 121 -12.92 5.44 -11.18
N ILE A 122 -13.23 4.89 -12.36
CA ILE A 122 -13.29 5.63 -13.63
C ILE A 122 -14.64 5.42 -14.33
N GLU A 123 -14.94 6.22 -15.32
CA GLU A 123 -15.93 5.85 -16.34
C GLU A 123 -15.27 4.96 -17.38
N GLY A 124 -15.99 3.94 -17.87
CA GLY A 124 -15.41 2.97 -18.81
C GLY A 124 -14.87 3.60 -20.11
N LYS A 125 -15.47 4.70 -20.58
CA LYS A 125 -15.00 5.47 -21.75
C LYS A 125 -13.62 6.09 -21.54
N ASP A 126 -13.23 6.39 -20.28
CA ASP A 126 -12.00 7.10 -19.93
C ASP A 126 -10.81 6.15 -19.67
N TYR A 127 -11.01 4.84 -19.83
CA TYR A 127 -10.01 3.81 -19.55
C TYR A 127 -8.66 4.09 -20.20
N HIS A 128 -8.64 4.26 -21.53
CA HIS A 128 -7.38 4.42 -22.26
C HIS A 128 -6.62 5.70 -21.84
N GLN A 129 -7.34 6.80 -21.69
CA GLN A 129 -6.74 8.07 -21.29
C GLN A 129 -6.21 8.01 -19.85
N THR A 130 -6.95 7.37 -18.94
CA THR A 130 -6.52 7.19 -17.56
C THR A 130 -5.25 6.34 -17.47
N VAL A 131 -5.23 5.20 -18.17
CA VAL A 131 -4.06 4.31 -18.21
C VAL A 131 -2.83 5.04 -18.77
N GLN A 132 -3.01 5.82 -19.84
CA GLN A 132 -1.94 6.60 -20.43
C GLN A 132 -1.38 7.62 -19.44
N LEU A 133 -2.21 8.43 -18.80
CA LEU A 133 -1.78 9.43 -17.83
C LEU A 133 -1.08 8.81 -16.61
N ILE A 134 -1.56 7.68 -16.11
CA ILE A 134 -0.90 6.95 -15.04
C ILE A 134 0.52 6.54 -15.46
N LYS A 135 0.70 6.01 -16.66
CA LYS A 135 2.01 5.62 -17.19
C LYS A 135 2.94 6.82 -17.40
N GLU A 136 2.40 7.94 -17.87
CA GLU A 136 3.15 9.20 -18.01
C GLU A 136 3.64 9.71 -16.65
N GLN A 137 2.76 9.72 -15.63
CA GLN A 137 3.17 10.14 -14.29
C GLN A 137 4.21 9.19 -13.66
N LEU A 138 4.10 7.89 -13.93
CA LEU A 138 5.12 6.93 -13.49
C LEU A 138 6.46 7.19 -14.18
N LYS A 139 6.44 7.51 -15.47
CA LYS A 139 7.63 7.87 -16.23
C LYS A 139 8.27 9.16 -15.70
N GLU A 140 7.49 10.20 -15.45
CA GLU A 140 7.98 11.44 -14.82
C GLU A 140 8.65 11.16 -13.47
N MET A 141 8.07 10.30 -12.64
CA MET A 141 8.68 9.89 -11.38
C MET A 141 10.02 9.18 -11.58
N GLN A 142 10.13 8.31 -12.60
CA GLN A 142 11.38 7.61 -12.95
C GLN A 142 12.46 8.58 -13.45
N ASP A 143 12.04 9.63 -14.15
CA ASP A 143 12.95 10.67 -14.69
C ASP A 143 13.33 11.72 -13.63
N GLY A 144 12.83 11.58 -12.39
CA GLY A 144 13.15 12.49 -11.29
C GLY A 144 12.38 13.81 -11.34
N CYS A 145 11.24 13.87 -12.03
CA CYS A 145 10.41 15.07 -12.13
C CYS A 145 9.60 15.30 -10.84
N PHE A 146 10.27 15.49 -9.74
CA PHE A 146 9.75 15.92 -8.43
C PHE A 146 10.81 16.76 -7.73
N ASP A 147 10.38 17.63 -6.84
CA ASP A 147 11.27 18.55 -6.16
C ASP A 147 11.43 18.24 -4.66
N GLN A 148 12.19 19.08 -3.96
CA GLN A 148 12.42 18.92 -2.53
C GLN A 148 11.14 19.13 -1.72
N ASP A 149 10.25 20.01 -2.16
CA ASP A 149 8.97 20.27 -1.49
C ASP A 149 8.03 19.06 -1.58
N ASP A 150 8.02 18.35 -2.70
CA ASP A 150 7.29 17.07 -2.84
C ASP A 150 7.79 16.03 -1.84
N ILE A 151 9.14 15.93 -1.69
CA ILE A 151 9.76 15.00 -0.74
C ILE A 151 9.42 15.37 0.71
N ASP A 152 9.54 16.63 1.07
CA ASP A 152 9.31 17.08 2.45
C ASP A 152 7.82 16.99 2.82
N THR A 153 6.94 17.30 1.89
CA THR A 153 5.49 17.07 2.04
C THR A 153 5.17 15.59 2.25
N ALA A 154 5.74 14.71 1.42
CA ALA A 154 5.54 13.27 1.58
C ALA A 154 6.03 12.76 2.94
N LYS A 155 7.23 13.16 3.37
CA LYS A 155 7.78 12.80 4.69
C LYS A 155 6.89 13.29 5.84
N LEU A 156 6.39 14.53 5.75
CA LEU A 156 5.49 15.08 6.76
C LEU A 156 4.18 14.28 6.85
N MET A 157 3.59 13.94 5.71
CA MET A 157 2.36 13.17 5.66
C MET A 157 2.54 11.74 6.18
N ILE A 158 3.65 11.07 5.83
CA ILE A 158 4.02 9.75 6.37
C ILE A 158 4.15 9.84 7.89
N LYS A 159 4.88 10.83 8.41
CA LYS A 159 5.05 11.04 9.86
C LYS A 159 3.72 11.25 10.57
N ASN A 160 2.82 12.03 9.99
CA ASN A 160 1.49 12.28 10.55
C ASN A 160 0.62 11.01 10.53
N SER A 161 0.70 10.21 9.47
CA SER A 161 0.03 8.91 9.39
C SER A 161 0.53 7.95 10.46
N MET A 162 1.84 7.87 10.68
CA MET A 162 2.44 7.04 11.73
C MET A 162 1.99 7.48 13.13
N LYS A 163 1.91 8.78 13.40
CA LYS A 163 1.39 9.29 14.68
C LYS A 163 -0.07 8.88 14.89
N LYS A 164 -0.92 9.05 13.87
CA LYS A 164 -2.31 8.61 13.93
C LYS A 164 -2.43 7.10 14.22
N THR A 165 -1.60 6.28 13.58
CA THR A 165 -1.52 4.83 13.82
C THR A 165 -1.19 4.52 15.29
N SER A 166 -0.30 5.31 15.92
CA SER A 166 0.06 5.13 17.34
C SER A 166 -1.09 5.46 18.30
N ASP A 167 -2.02 6.31 17.89
CA ASP A 167 -3.15 6.72 18.72
C ASP A 167 -4.36 5.75 18.59
N GLU A 168 -4.32 4.83 17.65
CA GLU A 168 -5.44 3.95 17.31
C GLU A 168 -5.14 2.50 17.74
N PRO A 169 -5.88 1.91 18.72
CA PRO A 169 -5.53 0.60 19.31
C PRO A 169 -5.41 -0.55 18.30
N LEU A 170 -6.32 -0.64 17.33
CA LEU A 170 -6.27 -1.69 16.29
C LEU A 170 -5.06 -1.51 15.37
N SER A 171 -4.68 -0.28 15.09
CA SER A 171 -3.50 0.02 14.29
C SER A 171 -2.21 -0.34 15.02
N GLN A 172 -2.15 -0.16 16.36
CA GLN A 172 -1.03 -0.62 17.18
C GLN A 172 -0.87 -2.15 17.10
N VAL A 173 -1.98 -2.90 17.18
CA VAL A 173 -1.97 -4.36 16.99
C VAL A 173 -1.40 -4.73 15.62
N ALA A 174 -1.85 -4.06 14.56
CA ALA A 174 -1.36 -4.32 13.19
C ALA A 174 0.15 -4.08 13.05
N VAL A 175 0.69 -3.02 13.68
CA VAL A 175 2.13 -2.71 13.69
C VAL A 175 2.93 -3.78 14.44
N GLN A 176 2.40 -4.34 15.52
CA GLN A 176 3.08 -5.40 16.29
C GLN A 176 3.02 -6.77 15.61
N TYR A 177 2.01 -6.98 14.76
CA TYR A 177 1.84 -8.25 14.03
C TYR A 177 2.74 -8.34 12.79
N ASN A 178 3.00 -7.23 12.09
CA ASN A 178 3.81 -7.16 10.88
C ASN A 178 5.29 -6.92 11.20
#